data_0348a9b68a6bae34e8a94166c8c71da1
#
_entry.id   0348a9b68a6bae34e8a94166c8c71da1
#
_cell.length_a   1.000
_cell.length_b   1.000
_cell.length_c   1.000
_cell.angle_alpha   90.00
_cell.angle_beta   90.00
_cell.angle_gamma   90.00
#
_symmetry.space_group_name_H-M   'P 1'
#
loop_
_entity.id
_entity.type
_entity.pdbx_description
1 polymer ?
#
loop_
_entity_poly.entity_id
_entity_poly.type
_entity_poly.pdbx_seq_one_letter_code
_entity_poly.pdbx_strand_id
1 'polypeptide(L)'
;LEKSWNKETYAYFMEMGTGKTKVLIDNMAMLYDKGKIDGALIIAPKGVIKTWYEQEIPTHLPNHIENVTVLWQPNITKKQQEKLESLFEIETALHILVMNVEAFSTEKGIKFATKFLNSHKVLMAIDESTTIKTPTAKRTKNIIDLSEYAKYRRIMTGSPVTKNPLDLYTQCYFLDPYLLDHASYYSFRNRYAVMKSMHVRGRTIQVVHAFQNLSELSDKLQDFSYRVLKEDCLDLPPKNWIKRHITLSKEQQKVYDEMKKTALATLNGKVTSTMTVITQLMRLQQITCGHFVADDGTTQEIK
;
A
#
# COMPACT_ATOMS: atom_id res chain seq x y z
N LEU A 1 -4.10 10.00 -19.44
CA LEU A 1 -3.04 9.25 -20.11
C LEU A 1 -2.14 10.18 -20.92
N GLU A 2 -2.67 11.09 -21.74
CA GLU A 2 -1.92 12.03 -22.57
C GLU A 2 -0.80 12.77 -21.83
N LYS A 3 -1.06 13.22 -20.59
CA LYS A 3 -0.10 13.95 -19.77
C LYS A 3 1.05 13.11 -19.23
N SER A 4 0.95 11.79 -19.23
CA SER A 4 1.81 10.91 -18.44
C SER A 4 2.48 9.78 -19.22
N TRP A 5 1.94 9.35 -20.37
CA TRP A 5 2.34 8.10 -20.99
C TRP A 5 3.84 7.99 -21.33
N ASN A 6 4.46 9.09 -21.77
CA ASN A 6 5.87 9.13 -22.14
C ASN A 6 6.80 9.72 -21.06
N LYS A 7 6.26 10.19 -19.93
CA LYS A 7 7.08 10.66 -18.82
C LYS A 7 7.76 9.48 -18.14
N GLU A 8 8.99 9.66 -17.71
CA GLU A 8 9.74 8.62 -17.00
C GLU A 8 9.09 8.31 -15.63
N THR A 9 8.62 9.33 -14.94
CA THR A 9 7.98 9.20 -13.63
C THR A 9 6.64 9.92 -13.58
N TYR A 10 5.62 9.30 -12.94
CA TYR A 10 4.32 9.93 -12.77
C TYR A 10 3.50 9.31 -11.64
N ALA A 11 2.66 10.11 -10.97
CA ALA A 11 1.76 9.69 -9.91
C ALA A 11 0.29 9.78 -10.34
N TYR A 12 -0.45 8.70 -10.14
CA TYR A 12 -1.90 8.63 -10.35
C TYR A 12 -2.62 8.67 -8.99
N PHE A 13 -2.94 9.87 -8.53
CA PHE A 13 -3.71 10.09 -7.30
C PHE A 13 -5.21 10.07 -7.61
N MET A 14 -5.68 8.88 -7.97
CA MET A 14 -7.04 8.65 -8.45
C MET A 14 -7.81 7.83 -7.43
N GLU A 15 -9.01 8.28 -7.04
CA GLU A 15 -9.84 7.56 -6.07
C GLU A 15 -10.22 6.16 -6.57
N MET A 16 -10.64 5.30 -5.63
CA MET A 16 -11.07 3.94 -5.97
C MET A 16 -12.27 3.98 -6.92
N GLY A 17 -12.21 3.17 -8.01
CA GLY A 17 -13.26 3.10 -9.02
C GLY A 17 -13.18 4.16 -10.13
N THR A 18 -12.17 5.04 -10.16
CA THR A 18 -11.99 6.07 -11.21
C THR A 18 -11.10 5.61 -12.37
N GLY A 19 -10.77 4.30 -12.46
CA GLY A 19 -10.07 3.71 -13.60
C GLY A 19 -8.54 3.74 -13.52
N LYS A 20 -7.91 3.96 -12.34
CA LYS A 20 -6.44 4.03 -12.21
C LYS A 20 -5.71 2.80 -12.75
N THR A 21 -6.26 1.60 -12.52
CA THR A 21 -5.69 0.33 -13.01
C THR A 21 -5.65 0.30 -14.53
N LYS A 22 -6.77 0.64 -15.17
CA LYS A 22 -6.88 0.72 -16.64
C LYS A 22 -5.87 1.73 -17.21
N VAL A 23 -5.73 2.90 -16.59
CA VAL A 23 -4.77 3.94 -17.03
C VAL A 23 -3.33 3.41 -16.96
N LEU A 24 -2.97 2.65 -15.92
CA LEU A 24 -1.63 2.06 -15.83
C LEU A 24 -1.41 0.99 -16.90
N ILE A 25 -2.38 0.10 -17.11
CA ILE A 25 -2.26 -0.96 -18.13
C ILE A 25 -2.16 -0.35 -19.53
N ASP A 26 -2.94 0.68 -19.85
CA ASP A 26 -2.83 1.41 -21.11
C ASP A 26 -1.48 2.11 -21.26
N ASN A 27 -0.95 2.70 -20.18
CA ASN A 27 0.38 3.29 -20.22
C ASN A 27 1.47 2.24 -20.47
N MET A 28 1.35 1.08 -19.83
CA MET A 28 2.25 -0.06 -20.05
C MET A 28 2.20 -0.53 -21.52
N ALA A 29 1.00 -0.70 -22.08
CA ALA A 29 0.79 -1.06 -23.47
C ALA A 29 1.41 -0.06 -24.45
N MET A 30 1.18 1.24 -24.24
CA MET A 30 1.75 2.30 -25.08
C MET A 30 3.28 2.34 -25.03
N LEU A 31 3.89 2.13 -23.87
CA LEU A 31 5.34 2.08 -23.73
C LEU A 31 5.92 0.84 -24.42
N TYR A 32 5.25 -0.29 -24.34
CA TYR A 32 5.64 -1.51 -25.06
C TYR A 32 5.55 -1.35 -26.56
N ASP A 33 4.43 -0.86 -27.09
CA ASP A 33 4.24 -0.61 -28.54
C ASP A 33 5.29 0.36 -29.13
N LYS A 34 5.83 1.25 -28.29
CA LYS A 34 6.90 2.16 -28.67
C LYS A 34 8.32 1.58 -28.46
N GLY A 35 8.43 0.31 -28.08
CA GLY A 35 9.71 -0.36 -27.81
C GLY A 35 10.49 0.24 -26.63
N LYS A 36 9.82 0.96 -25.75
CA LYS A 36 10.44 1.63 -24.60
C LYS A 36 10.61 0.70 -23.40
N ILE A 37 9.76 -0.31 -23.28
CA ILE A 37 9.80 -1.36 -22.28
C ILE A 37 9.55 -2.72 -22.94
N ASP A 38 10.03 -3.78 -22.33
CA ASP A 38 9.71 -5.18 -22.60
C ASP A 38 9.30 -5.92 -21.32
N GLY A 39 9.35 -5.24 -20.16
CA GLY A 39 8.94 -5.74 -18.88
C GLY A 39 8.11 -4.75 -18.04
N ALA A 40 7.30 -5.28 -17.15
CA ALA A 40 6.57 -4.51 -16.15
C ALA A 40 6.62 -5.22 -14.78
N LEU A 41 7.01 -4.51 -13.73
CA LEU A 41 6.97 -4.97 -12.36
C LEU A 41 5.84 -4.25 -11.61
N ILE A 42 4.76 -4.97 -11.28
CA ILE A 42 3.63 -4.45 -10.54
C ILE A 42 3.73 -4.88 -9.09
N ILE A 43 3.84 -3.91 -8.19
CA ILE A 43 3.90 -4.11 -6.75
C ILE A 43 2.57 -3.68 -6.15
N ALA A 44 1.88 -4.60 -5.49
CA ALA A 44 0.55 -4.33 -4.93
C ALA A 44 0.38 -4.97 -3.53
N PRO A 45 -0.61 -4.55 -2.73
CA PRO A 45 -0.95 -5.22 -1.49
C PRO A 45 -1.36 -6.68 -1.72
N LYS A 46 -1.03 -7.56 -0.77
CA LYS A 46 -1.31 -9.01 -0.85
C LYS A 46 -2.76 -9.34 -1.21
N GLY A 47 -3.71 -8.52 -0.75
CA GLY A 47 -5.15 -8.74 -1.02
C GLY A 47 -5.57 -8.52 -2.45
N VAL A 48 -4.80 -7.78 -3.27
CA VAL A 48 -5.20 -7.41 -4.64
C VAL A 48 -4.29 -7.98 -5.73
N ILE A 49 -3.16 -8.63 -5.39
CA ILE A 49 -2.24 -9.19 -6.40
C ILE A 49 -2.90 -10.25 -7.30
N LYS A 50 -3.84 -11.05 -6.76
CA LYS A 50 -4.58 -12.02 -7.57
C LYS A 50 -5.52 -11.33 -8.55
N THR A 51 -6.19 -10.27 -8.14
CA THR A 51 -7.05 -9.46 -9.01
C THR A 51 -6.25 -8.89 -10.18
N TRP A 52 -5.03 -8.37 -9.93
CA TRP A 52 -4.14 -7.95 -10.99
C TRP A 52 -3.82 -9.06 -11.99
N TYR A 53 -3.46 -10.24 -11.48
CA TYR A 53 -3.05 -11.37 -12.30
C TYR A 53 -4.21 -12.05 -13.04
N GLU A 54 -5.35 -12.26 -12.36
CA GLU A 54 -6.47 -13.08 -12.87
C GLU A 54 -7.53 -12.25 -13.63
N GLN A 55 -7.62 -10.94 -13.35
CA GLN A 55 -8.72 -10.12 -13.87
C GLN A 55 -8.22 -8.87 -14.61
N GLU A 56 -7.46 -7.99 -13.96
CA GLU A 56 -7.15 -6.67 -14.50
C GLU A 56 -6.29 -6.74 -15.77
N ILE A 57 -5.17 -7.47 -15.71
CA ILE A 57 -4.28 -7.62 -16.88
C ILE A 57 -4.99 -8.33 -18.01
N PRO A 58 -5.64 -9.51 -17.82
CA PRO A 58 -6.35 -10.20 -18.90
C PRO A 58 -7.51 -9.39 -19.50
N THR A 59 -8.17 -8.55 -18.70
CA THR A 59 -9.33 -7.77 -19.15
C THR A 59 -8.91 -6.50 -19.91
N HIS A 60 -7.83 -5.86 -19.50
CA HIS A 60 -7.50 -4.51 -19.94
C HIS A 60 -6.29 -4.42 -20.85
N LEU A 61 -5.41 -5.42 -20.88
CA LEU A 61 -4.29 -5.42 -21.80
C LEU A 61 -4.81 -5.62 -23.24
N PRO A 62 -4.38 -4.78 -24.21
CA PRO A 62 -4.81 -4.93 -25.61
C PRO A 62 -4.47 -6.29 -26.20
N ASN A 63 -5.39 -6.89 -26.94
CA ASN A 63 -5.26 -8.24 -27.50
C ASN A 63 -4.08 -8.43 -28.49
N HIS A 64 -3.56 -7.36 -29.04
CA HIS A 64 -2.40 -7.41 -29.97
C HIS A 64 -1.08 -7.58 -29.24
N ILE A 65 -1.05 -7.40 -27.90
CA ILE A 65 0.15 -7.54 -27.10
C ILE A 65 0.24 -8.95 -26.55
N GLU A 66 1.16 -9.74 -27.09
CA GLU A 66 1.54 -11.00 -26.47
C GLU A 66 2.22 -10.75 -25.13
N ASN A 67 1.85 -11.49 -24.09
CA ASN A 67 2.40 -11.29 -22.77
C ASN A 67 2.67 -12.58 -22.00
N VAL A 68 3.67 -12.52 -21.14
CA VAL A 68 3.96 -13.54 -20.15
C VAL A 68 3.75 -12.91 -18.78
N THR A 69 2.61 -13.21 -18.16
CA THR A 69 2.27 -12.65 -16.83
C THR A 69 2.46 -13.69 -15.75
N VAL A 70 3.23 -13.37 -14.72
CA VAL A 70 3.51 -14.29 -13.60
C VAL A 70 3.30 -13.61 -12.26
N LEU A 71 2.62 -14.34 -11.36
CA LEU A 71 2.46 -13.96 -9.96
C LEU A 71 3.56 -14.60 -9.12
N TRP A 72 4.40 -13.77 -8.51
CA TRP A 72 5.44 -14.23 -7.59
C TRP A 72 4.86 -14.76 -6.26
N GLN A 73 5.43 -15.87 -5.76
CA GLN A 73 5.06 -16.47 -4.48
C GLN A 73 6.33 -16.95 -3.74
N PRO A 74 6.40 -16.88 -2.39
CA PRO A 74 7.59 -17.24 -1.63
C PRO A 74 7.88 -18.74 -1.60
N ASN A 75 6.83 -19.57 -1.64
CA ASN A 75 6.89 -21.03 -1.67
C ASN A 75 6.35 -21.49 -3.01
N ILE A 76 7.22 -21.95 -3.88
CA ILE A 76 6.91 -22.33 -5.25
C ILE A 76 6.95 -23.83 -5.44
N THR A 77 5.95 -24.36 -6.13
CA THR A 77 5.98 -25.72 -6.69
C THR A 77 6.86 -25.72 -7.95
N LYS A 78 7.28 -26.91 -8.40
CA LYS A 78 8.07 -27.05 -9.64
C LYS A 78 7.39 -26.35 -10.83
N LYS A 79 6.07 -26.52 -10.99
CA LYS A 79 5.28 -25.85 -12.03
C LYS A 79 5.28 -24.32 -11.93
N GLN A 80 5.31 -23.77 -10.72
CA GLN A 80 5.41 -22.33 -10.51
C GLN A 80 6.82 -21.81 -10.80
N GLN A 81 7.84 -22.60 -10.53
CA GLN A 81 9.22 -22.27 -10.88
C GLN A 81 9.38 -22.19 -12.40
N GLU A 82 8.87 -23.18 -13.15
CA GLU A 82 8.85 -23.15 -14.62
C GLU A 82 8.17 -21.89 -15.17
N LYS A 83 7.02 -21.50 -14.56
CA LYS A 83 6.37 -20.22 -14.92
C LYS A 83 7.21 -18.98 -14.62
N LEU A 84 7.94 -18.96 -13.52
CA LEU A 84 8.83 -17.84 -13.21
C LEU A 84 10.02 -17.79 -14.17
N GLU A 85 10.50 -18.92 -14.63
CA GLU A 85 11.60 -19.02 -15.60
C GLU A 85 11.17 -18.57 -16.99
N SER A 86 9.90 -18.80 -17.40
CA SER A 86 9.38 -18.32 -18.68
C SER A 86 9.41 -16.79 -18.86
N LEU A 87 9.53 -16.03 -17.75
CA LEU A 87 9.79 -14.58 -17.81
C LEU A 87 11.13 -14.22 -18.46
N PHE A 88 12.04 -15.18 -18.64
CA PHE A 88 13.39 -14.96 -19.15
C PHE A 88 13.69 -15.69 -20.46
N GLU A 89 12.74 -16.49 -20.96
CA GLU A 89 12.94 -17.38 -22.12
C GLU A 89 12.32 -16.88 -23.41
N ILE A 90 11.28 -16.03 -23.33
CA ILE A 90 10.51 -15.54 -24.47
C ILE A 90 10.94 -14.13 -24.82
N GLU A 91 11.52 -13.91 -26.00
CA GLU A 91 12.08 -12.61 -26.38
C GLU A 91 11.05 -11.60 -26.93
N THR A 92 9.89 -12.05 -27.40
CA THR A 92 8.97 -11.23 -28.21
C THR A 92 7.70 -10.82 -27.49
N ALA A 93 7.59 -11.06 -26.20
CA ALA A 93 6.41 -10.76 -25.38
C ALA A 93 6.65 -9.65 -24.36
N LEU A 94 5.59 -9.02 -23.90
CA LEU A 94 5.64 -8.17 -22.72
C LEU A 94 5.66 -9.05 -21.45
N HIS A 95 6.74 -8.96 -20.66
CA HIS A 95 6.90 -9.72 -19.44
C HIS A 95 6.33 -8.95 -18.25
N ILE A 96 5.34 -9.53 -17.57
CA ILE A 96 4.67 -8.87 -16.45
C ILE A 96 4.88 -9.68 -15.18
N LEU A 97 5.62 -9.13 -14.24
CA LEU A 97 5.84 -9.69 -12.92
C LEU A 97 4.96 -8.98 -11.89
N VAL A 98 4.06 -9.72 -11.24
CA VAL A 98 3.21 -9.18 -10.15
C VAL A 98 3.73 -9.69 -8.82
N MET A 99 4.05 -8.77 -7.91
CA MET A 99 4.60 -9.08 -6.58
C MET A 99 3.84 -8.37 -5.47
N ASN A 100 3.72 -9.02 -4.31
CA ASN A 100 3.21 -8.32 -3.14
C ASN A 100 4.32 -7.48 -2.47
N VAL A 101 3.92 -6.37 -1.86
CA VAL A 101 4.86 -5.43 -1.23
C VAL A 101 5.69 -6.08 -0.11
N GLU A 102 5.16 -7.08 0.58
CA GLU A 102 5.86 -7.82 1.64
C GLU A 102 7.03 -8.66 1.11
N ALA A 103 7.00 -9.07 -0.16
CA ALA A 103 8.08 -9.80 -0.82
C ALA A 103 9.42 -9.06 -0.72
N PHE A 104 9.39 -7.74 -0.76
CA PHE A 104 10.56 -6.87 -0.67
C PHE A 104 11.16 -6.75 0.75
N SER A 105 10.58 -7.42 1.74
CA SER A 105 11.20 -7.64 3.05
C SER A 105 12.03 -8.93 3.10
N THR A 106 11.97 -9.77 2.06
CA THR A 106 12.61 -11.09 2.00
C THR A 106 13.75 -11.11 0.97
N GLU A 107 14.81 -11.84 1.25
CA GLU A 107 15.94 -11.98 0.30
C GLU A 107 15.52 -12.63 -1.02
N LYS A 108 14.65 -13.66 -0.97
CA LYS A 108 14.15 -14.34 -2.18
C LYS A 108 13.41 -13.38 -3.10
N GLY A 109 12.52 -12.55 -2.54
CA GLY A 109 11.77 -11.57 -3.32
C GLY A 109 12.67 -10.51 -3.93
N ILE A 110 13.62 -9.98 -3.16
CA ILE A 110 14.58 -8.98 -3.64
C ILE A 110 15.44 -9.57 -4.77
N LYS A 111 16.05 -10.75 -4.57
CA LYS A 111 16.88 -11.40 -5.58
C LYS A 111 16.13 -11.64 -6.90
N PHE A 112 14.87 -12.09 -6.81
CA PHE A 112 14.06 -12.33 -7.99
C PHE A 112 13.69 -11.02 -8.71
N ALA A 113 13.25 -10.00 -7.97
CA ALA A 113 12.98 -8.68 -8.54
C ALA A 113 14.23 -8.06 -9.21
N THR A 114 15.40 -8.17 -8.57
CA THR A 114 16.67 -7.70 -9.13
C THR A 114 17.01 -8.42 -10.44
N LYS A 115 16.85 -9.76 -10.49
CA LYS A 115 17.07 -10.54 -11.71
C LYS A 115 16.15 -10.04 -12.82
N PHE A 116 14.86 -9.84 -12.53
CA PHE A 116 13.87 -9.37 -13.51
C PHE A 116 14.21 -7.96 -14.02
N LEU A 117 14.51 -7.02 -13.12
CA LEU A 117 14.87 -5.64 -13.47
C LEU A 117 16.16 -5.54 -14.31
N ASN A 118 17.12 -6.43 -14.10
CA ASN A 118 18.35 -6.48 -14.89
C ASN A 118 18.18 -7.16 -16.26
N SER A 119 17.16 -8.00 -16.42
CA SER A 119 16.91 -8.74 -17.67
C SER A 119 16.03 -7.99 -18.66
N HIS A 120 15.28 -6.99 -18.19
CA HIS A 120 14.25 -6.30 -18.97
C HIS A 120 14.36 -4.77 -18.86
N LYS A 121 13.83 -4.07 -19.86
CA LYS A 121 13.55 -2.62 -19.78
C LYS A 121 12.21 -2.43 -19.08
N VAL A 122 12.22 -2.17 -17.78
CA VAL A 122 11.04 -2.29 -16.93
C VAL A 122 10.32 -0.98 -16.68
N LEU A 123 8.97 -1.03 -16.76
CA LEU A 123 8.08 -0.11 -16.05
C LEU A 123 7.84 -0.68 -14.64
N MET A 124 8.26 0.04 -13.60
CA MET A 124 8.00 -0.34 -12.21
C MET A 124 6.82 0.47 -11.65
N ALA A 125 5.79 -0.21 -11.18
CA ALA A 125 4.57 0.43 -10.68
C ALA A 125 4.18 -0.06 -9.29
N ILE A 126 3.72 0.86 -8.43
CA ILE A 126 3.21 0.52 -7.10
C ILE A 126 1.75 0.88 -7.02
N ASP A 127 0.91 -0.13 -6.84
CA ASP A 127 -0.49 0.05 -6.49
C ASP A 127 -0.63 0.20 -4.98
N GLU A 128 -1.47 1.13 -4.55
CA GLU A 128 -1.60 1.60 -3.17
C GLU A 128 -0.24 2.00 -2.57
N SER A 129 0.39 3.03 -3.18
CA SER A 129 1.73 3.51 -2.84
C SER A 129 1.90 3.95 -1.38
N THR A 130 0.81 4.16 -0.65
CA THR A 130 0.83 4.37 0.81
C THR A 130 1.45 3.21 1.59
N THR A 131 1.59 2.03 0.98
CA THR A 131 2.29 0.88 1.57
C THR A 131 3.79 1.10 1.76
N ILE A 132 4.38 2.06 1.04
CA ILE A 132 5.79 2.46 1.16
C ILE A 132 6.01 3.82 1.84
N LYS A 133 5.00 4.42 2.47
CA LYS A 133 5.08 5.75 3.11
C LYS A 133 6.06 5.85 4.28
N THR A 134 6.49 4.74 4.86
CA THR A 134 7.38 4.71 6.02
C THR A 134 8.83 4.58 5.58
N PRO A 135 9.67 5.63 5.71
CA PRO A 135 11.04 5.64 5.18
C PRO A 135 11.98 4.63 5.84
N THR A 136 11.70 4.24 7.08
CA THR A 136 12.54 3.31 7.86
C THR A 136 12.18 1.84 7.62
N ALA A 137 11.06 1.53 6.99
CA ALA A 137 10.64 0.16 6.76
C ALA A 137 11.56 -0.54 5.74
N LYS A 138 11.97 -1.79 6.04
CA LYS A 138 12.88 -2.58 5.20
C LYS A 138 12.37 -2.69 3.77
N ARG A 139 11.08 -3.02 3.58
CA ARG A 139 10.45 -3.10 2.25
C ARG A 139 10.53 -1.78 1.47
N THR A 140 10.32 -0.64 2.13
CA THR A 140 10.38 0.68 1.50
C THR A 140 11.78 0.97 0.97
N LYS A 141 12.81 0.75 1.78
CA LYS A 141 14.20 0.94 1.37
C LYS A 141 14.55 0.07 0.17
N ASN A 142 14.26 -1.22 0.25
CA ASN A 142 14.55 -2.17 -0.84
C ASN A 142 13.79 -1.83 -2.13
N ILE A 143 12.54 -1.38 -2.06
CA ILE A 143 11.77 -0.96 -3.24
C ILE A 143 12.38 0.31 -3.86
N ILE A 144 12.80 1.27 -3.04
CA ILE A 144 13.47 2.48 -3.50
C ILE A 144 14.80 2.13 -4.15
N ASP A 145 15.65 1.31 -3.52
CA ASP A 145 16.93 0.89 -4.09
C ASP A 145 16.73 0.18 -5.45
N LEU A 146 15.72 -0.67 -5.57
CA LEU A 146 15.37 -1.36 -6.80
C LEU A 146 14.77 -0.42 -7.87
N SER A 147 14.18 0.69 -7.50
CA SER A 147 13.59 1.62 -8.46
C SER A 147 14.61 2.26 -9.39
N GLU A 148 15.88 2.32 -9.00
CA GLU A 148 16.98 2.84 -9.81
C GLU A 148 17.22 2.02 -11.09
N TYR A 149 16.86 0.73 -11.08
CA TYR A 149 16.96 -0.15 -12.26
C TYR A 149 15.82 0.03 -13.26
N ALA A 150 14.75 0.78 -12.89
CA ALA A 150 13.59 1.00 -13.74
C ALA A 150 13.55 2.45 -14.25
N LYS A 151 13.62 2.63 -15.57
CA LYS A 151 13.52 3.96 -16.18
C LYS A 151 12.13 4.57 -16.00
N TYR A 152 11.08 3.75 -16.18
CA TYR A 152 9.69 4.19 -16.06
C TYR A 152 9.12 3.77 -14.70
N ARG A 153 8.65 4.76 -13.91
CA ARG A 153 8.13 4.53 -12.57
C ARG A 153 6.76 5.15 -12.39
N ARG A 154 5.84 4.42 -11.76
CA ARG A 154 4.46 4.88 -11.48
C ARG A 154 4.07 4.55 -10.05
N ILE A 155 3.35 5.46 -9.44
CA ILE A 155 2.63 5.20 -8.19
C ILE A 155 1.15 5.46 -8.38
N MET A 156 0.34 4.66 -7.71
CA MET A 156 -1.11 4.80 -7.72
C MET A 156 -1.67 4.73 -6.31
N THR A 157 -2.56 5.62 -5.97
CA THR A 157 -3.37 5.54 -4.75
C THR A 157 -4.51 6.53 -4.79
N GLY A 158 -5.63 6.18 -4.15
CA GLY A 158 -6.75 7.10 -3.95
C GLY A 158 -6.52 8.12 -2.84
N SER A 159 -5.61 7.84 -1.92
CA SER A 159 -5.36 8.67 -0.74
C SER A 159 -3.86 8.74 -0.44
N PRO A 160 -3.09 9.59 -1.15
CA PRO A 160 -1.63 9.67 -0.98
C PRO A 160 -1.21 10.13 0.43
N VAL A 161 -2.06 10.88 1.09
CA VAL A 161 -1.90 11.34 2.47
C VAL A 161 -2.88 10.59 3.36
N THR A 162 -2.40 9.72 4.24
CA THR A 162 -3.24 8.92 5.13
C THR A 162 -3.24 9.42 6.57
N LYS A 163 -2.10 9.89 7.06
CA LYS A 163 -1.97 10.46 8.41
C LYS A 163 -1.57 11.93 8.36
N ASN A 164 -0.59 12.23 7.54
CA ASN A 164 -0.04 13.58 7.45
C ASN A 164 0.72 13.76 6.13
N PRO A 165 1.02 15.01 5.72
CA PRO A 165 1.71 15.30 4.45
C PRO A 165 3.08 14.65 4.31
N LEU A 166 3.74 14.24 5.41
CA LEU A 166 5.04 13.56 5.35
C LEU A 166 4.96 12.16 4.75
N ASP A 167 3.74 11.58 4.66
CA ASP A 167 3.48 10.31 3.97
C ASP A 167 3.87 10.38 2.47
N LEU A 168 3.96 11.57 1.87
CA LEU A 168 4.30 11.77 0.47
C LEU A 168 5.78 11.57 0.16
N TYR A 169 6.68 11.81 1.11
CA TYR A 169 8.11 11.82 0.84
C TYR A 169 8.62 10.57 0.13
N THR A 170 8.44 9.40 0.73
CA THR A 170 8.94 8.15 0.16
C THR A 170 8.22 7.71 -1.09
N GLN A 171 6.94 8.08 -1.23
CA GLN A 171 6.17 7.82 -2.44
C GLN A 171 6.72 8.61 -3.63
N CYS A 172 7.03 9.89 -3.43
CA CYS A 172 7.64 10.73 -4.46
C CYS A 172 9.12 10.36 -4.69
N TYR A 173 9.84 10.02 -3.63
CA TYR A 173 11.25 9.59 -3.72
C TYR A 173 11.42 8.31 -4.56
N PHE A 174 10.46 7.39 -4.50
CA PHE A 174 10.41 6.22 -5.38
C PHE A 174 10.31 6.63 -6.87
N LEU A 175 9.56 7.67 -7.18
CA LEU A 175 9.45 8.17 -8.55
C LEU A 175 10.76 8.80 -9.00
N ASP A 176 11.24 9.77 -8.25
CA ASP A 176 12.52 10.43 -8.47
C ASP A 176 12.94 11.16 -7.18
N PRO A 177 14.17 10.96 -6.69
CA PRO A 177 14.68 11.62 -5.50
C PRO A 177 14.63 13.16 -5.52
N TYR A 178 14.65 13.74 -6.71
CA TYR A 178 14.72 15.21 -6.91
C TYR A 178 13.35 15.88 -7.04
N LEU A 179 12.25 15.14 -7.20
CA LEU A 179 10.90 15.72 -7.43
C LEU A 179 10.44 16.71 -6.35
N LEU A 180 10.85 16.51 -5.12
CA LEU A 180 10.45 17.36 -3.99
C LEU A 180 11.55 18.34 -3.56
N ASP A 181 12.70 18.38 -4.23
CA ASP A 181 13.88 19.23 -3.93
C ASP A 181 14.41 19.06 -2.49
N HIS A 182 14.31 17.86 -1.95
CA HIS A 182 14.79 17.55 -0.60
C HIS A 182 15.71 16.32 -0.60
N ALA A 183 16.98 16.52 -0.24
CA ALA A 183 18.00 15.48 -0.19
C ALA A 183 17.71 14.37 0.84
N SER A 184 16.84 14.62 1.83
CA SER A 184 16.51 13.63 2.86
C SER A 184 15.11 13.82 3.43
N TYR A 185 14.57 12.76 4.05
CA TYR A 185 13.31 12.82 4.79
C TYR A 185 13.36 13.90 5.91
N TYR A 186 14.49 14.09 6.56
CA TYR A 186 14.61 15.08 7.63
C TYR A 186 14.54 16.52 7.08
N SER A 187 15.15 16.79 5.94
CA SER A 187 15.04 18.08 5.24
C SER A 187 13.59 18.36 4.87
N PHE A 188 12.91 17.38 4.24
CA PHE A 188 11.50 17.47 3.88
C PHE A 188 10.61 17.69 5.10
N ARG A 189 10.81 16.91 6.17
CA ARG A 189 10.07 17.07 7.42
C ARG A 189 10.24 18.46 8.01
N ASN A 190 11.45 18.99 8.08
CA ASN A 190 11.73 20.32 8.65
C ASN A 190 11.12 21.46 7.80
N ARG A 191 10.98 21.25 6.49
CA ARG A 191 10.31 22.22 5.60
C ARG A 191 8.81 22.25 5.81
N TYR A 192 8.17 21.08 5.96
CA TYR A 192 6.71 20.96 5.94
C TYR A 192 6.08 20.68 7.31
N ALA A 193 6.86 20.45 8.36
CA ALA A 193 6.34 20.21 9.71
C ALA A 193 7.00 21.11 10.75
N VAL A 194 6.18 21.61 11.66
CA VAL A 194 6.63 22.32 12.86
C VAL A 194 6.81 21.29 13.97
N MET A 195 8.04 21.17 14.47
CA MET A 195 8.40 20.21 15.51
C MET A 195 8.32 20.83 16.90
N LYS A 196 7.82 20.07 17.87
CA LYS A 196 7.77 20.47 19.29
C LYS A 196 8.45 19.40 20.15
N SER A 197 9.27 19.84 21.10
CA SER A 197 9.85 18.95 22.09
C SER A 197 8.81 18.55 23.14
N MET A 198 8.66 17.26 23.39
CA MET A 198 7.86 16.71 24.48
C MET A 198 8.73 15.88 25.42
N HIS A 199 8.55 16.05 26.71
CA HIS A 199 9.17 15.23 27.74
C HIS A 199 8.25 14.06 28.09
N VAL A 200 8.69 12.82 27.77
CA VAL A 200 7.95 11.61 28.08
C VAL A 200 8.87 10.63 28.80
N ARG A 201 8.50 10.23 30.01
CA ARG A 201 9.26 9.27 30.84
C ARG A 201 10.76 9.59 30.93
N GLY A 202 11.10 10.86 31.19
CA GLY A 202 12.50 11.32 31.36
C GLY A 202 13.31 11.44 30.05
N ARG A 203 12.68 11.27 28.88
CA ARG A 203 13.32 11.48 27.56
C ARG A 203 12.64 12.60 26.82
N THR A 204 13.43 13.44 26.16
CA THR A 204 12.92 14.46 25.24
C THR A 204 12.76 13.83 23.85
N ILE A 205 11.54 13.84 23.34
CA ILE A 205 11.21 13.40 21.99
C ILE A 205 10.70 14.58 21.17
N GLN A 206 10.98 14.56 19.85
CA GLN A 206 10.45 15.53 18.90
C GLN A 206 9.16 14.98 18.29
N VAL A 207 8.07 15.73 18.42
CA VAL A 207 6.77 15.38 17.83
C VAL A 207 6.32 16.44 16.84
N VAL A 208 5.60 16.06 15.82
CA VAL A 208 4.98 17.00 14.89
C VAL A 208 3.84 17.72 15.61
N HIS A 209 3.90 19.03 15.66
CA HIS A 209 2.90 19.90 16.28
C HIS A 209 1.92 20.47 15.26
N ALA A 210 2.43 20.88 14.10
CA ALA A 210 1.65 21.49 13.02
C ALA A 210 2.34 21.23 11.67
N PHE A 211 1.65 21.57 10.59
CA PHE A 211 2.19 21.54 9.22
C PHE A 211 2.22 22.95 8.65
N GLN A 212 3.18 23.20 7.77
CA GLN A 212 3.41 24.48 7.12
C GLN A 212 3.78 24.30 5.64
N ASN A 213 3.74 25.39 4.86
CA ASN A 213 4.12 25.40 3.44
C ASN A 213 3.36 24.38 2.57
N LEU A 214 2.10 24.06 2.91
CA LEU A 214 1.34 23.03 2.21
C LEU A 214 0.95 23.43 0.78
N SER A 215 0.77 24.72 0.48
CA SER A 215 0.53 25.22 -0.88
C SER A 215 1.73 24.92 -1.77
N GLU A 216 2.95 25.23 -1.31
CA GLU A 216 4.18 24.92 -2.04
C GLU A 216 4.28 23.41 -2.35
N LEU A 217 3.97 22.56 -1.37
CA LEU A 217 3.97 21.10 -1.58
C LEU A 217 2.91 20.66 -2.61
N SER A 218 1.72 21.27 -2.56
CA SER A 218 0.65 21.00 -3.51
C SER A 218 1.05 21.40 -4.93
N ASP A 219 1.68 22.55 -5.10
CA ASP A 219 2.12 23.05 -6.40
C ASP A 219 3.18 22.13 -7.01
N LYS A 220 4.18 21.69 -6.23
CA LYS A 220 5.17 20.71 -6.67
C LYS A 220 4.56 19.39 -7.13
N LEU A 221 3.52 18.91 -6.45
CA LEU A 221 2.85 17.66 -6.84
C LEU A 221 2.15 17.75 -8.20
N GLN A 222 1.65 18.93 -8.61
CA GLN A 222 0.93 19.11 -9.87
C GLN A 222 1.78 18.80 -11.10
N ASP A 223 3.10 19.01 -11.04
CA ASP A 223 4.01 18.84 -12.17
C ASP A 223 4.15 17.38 -12.62
N PHE A 224 4.03 16.46 -11.69
CA PHE A 224 4.24 15.02 -11.92
C PHE A 224 3.10 14.13 -11.44
N SER A 225 1.96 14.70 -11.10
CA SER A 225 0.80 13.92 -10.67
C SER A 225 -0.50 14.35 -11.33
N TYR A 226 -1.50 13.48 -11.26
CA TYR A 226 -2.86 13.78 -11.64
C TYR A 226 -3.83 13.26 -10.59
N ARG A 227 -4.65 14.17 -10.06
CA ARG A 227 -5.67 13.85 -9.08
C ARG A 227 -7.04 13.72 -9.74
N VAL A 228 -7.77 12.67 -9.39
CA VAL A 228 -9.15 12.45 -9.82
C VAL A 228 -10.00 12.06 -8.61
N LEU A 229 -11.07 12.79 -8.38
CA LEU A 229 -12.06 12.47 -7.37
C LEU A 229 -13.26 11.76 -8.00
N LYS A 230 -13.95 10.96 -7.22
CA LYS A 230 -15.17 10.27 -7.70
C LYS A 230 -16.25 11.23 -8.13
N GLU A 231 -16.40 12.31 -7.39
CA GLU A 231 -17.39 13.38 -7.66
C GLU A 231 -17.17 14.10 -8.98
N ASP A 232 -15.90 14.10 -9.49
CA ASP A 232 -15.56 14.76 -10.76
C ASP A 232 -15.88 13.91 -11.98
N CYS A 233 -16.03 12.58 -11.83
CA CYS A 233 -16.09 11.66 -12.97
C CYS A 233 -17.17 10.56 -12.88
N LEU A 234 -17.85 10.44 -11.75
CA LEU A 234 -18.89 9.43 -11.54
C LEU A 234 -20.17 10.08 -11.00
N ASP A 235 -21.28 9.82 -11.67
CA ASP A 235 -22.61 10.18 -11.15
C ASP A 235 -23.06 9.10 -10.15
N LEU A 236 -22.72 9.32 -8.89
CA LEU A 236 -23.01 8.40 -7.79
C LEU A 236 -24.11 8.96 -6.89
N PRO A 237 -25.03 8.13 -6.40
CA PRO A 237 -26.00 8.55 -5.41
C PRO A 237 -25.29 9.02 -4.12
N PRO A 238 -25.90 9.93 -3.36
CA PRO A 238 -25.32 10.41 -2.10
C PRO A 238 -25.10 9.25 -1.11
N LYS A 239 -24.02 9.33 -0.34
CA LYS A 239 -23.71 8.34 0.70
C LYS A 239 -24.74 8.45 1.82
N ASN A 240 -25.51 7.40 2.05
CA ASN A 240 -26.43 7.31 3.16
C ASN A 240 -25.73 6.59 4.34
N TRP A 241 -25.65 7.28 5.48
CA TRP A 241 -25.10 6.73 6.72
C TRP A 241 -26.26 6.25 7.60
N ILE A 242 -26.40 4.93 7.73
CA ILE A 242 -27.43 4.31 8.59
C ILE A 242 -26.74 3.79 9.84
N LYS A 243 -27.14 4.31 11.01
CA LYS A 243 -26.73 3.77 12.30
C LYS A 243 -27.69 2.65 12.69
N ARG A 244 -27.15 1.44 12.86
CA ARG A 244 -27.90 0.31 13.43
C ARG A 244 -27.44 0.11 14.86
N HIS A 245 -28.35 0.25 15.81
CA HIS A 245 -28.11 -0.05 17.22
C HIS A 245 -28.37 -1.54 17.45
N ILE A 246 -27.40 -2.23 18.01
CA ILE A 246 -27.49 -3.63 18.37
C ILE A 246 -27.36 -3.70 19.89
N THR A 247 -28.28 -4.39 20.52
CA THR A 247 -28.23 -4.67 21.96
C THR A 247 -27.39 -5.92 22.21
N LEU A 248 -26.43 -5.83 23.11
CA LEU A 248 -25.63 -6.98 23.52
C LEU A 248 -26.50 -8.00 24.23
N SER A 249 -26.18 -9.29 24.13
CA SER A 249 -26.79 -10.31 24.96
C SER A 249 -26.49 -10.05 26.44
N LYS A 250 -27.27 -10.63 27.33
CA LYS A 250 -27.05 -10.46 28.80
C LYS A 250 -25.65 -10.91 29.20
N GLU A 251 -25.18 -11.99 28.61
CA GLU A 251 -23.83 -12.53 28.87
C GLU A 251 -22.73 -11.60 28.32
N GLN A 252 -22.86 -11.14 27.08
CA GLN A 252 -21.95 -10.15 26.50
C GLN A 252 -21.90 -8.86 27.32
N GLN A 253 -23.06 -8.35 27.72
CA GLN A 253 -23.14 -7.12 28.52
C GLN A 253 -22.43 -7.27 29.86
N LYS A 254 -22.60 -8.39 30.54
CA LYS A 254 -21.92 -8.67 31.81
C LYS A 254 -20.40 -8.67 31.64
N VAL A 255 -19.91 -9.44 30.69
CA VAL A 255 -18.44 -9.54 30.40
C VAL A 255 -17.87 -8.21 29.95
N TYR A 256 -18.62 -7.43 29.15
CA TYR A 256 -18.26 -6.10 28.72
C TYR A 256 -18.12 -5.14 29.91
N ASP A 257 -19.09 -5.12 30.80
CA ASP A 257 -19.08 -4.22 31.95
C ASP A 257 -17.99 -4.58 32.98
N GLU A 258 -17.70 -5.88 33.18
CA GLU A 258 -16.56 -6.33 33.97
C GLU A 258 -15.23 -5.81 33.37
N MET A 259 -14.99 -6.06 32.07
CA MET A 259 -13.80 -5.59 31.38
C MET A 259 -13.67 -4.07 31.43
N LYS A 260 -14.79 -3.34 31.25
CA LYS A 260 -14.79 -1.88 31.26
C LYS A 260 -14.44 -1.29 32.61
N LYS A 261 -14.95 -1.90 33.72
CA LYS A 261 -14.78 -1.40 35.11
C LYS A 261 -13.44 -1.77 35.72
N THR A 262 -13.00 -3.01 35.51
CA THR A 262 -11.89 -3.59 36.27
C THR A 262 -10.67 -3.92 35.43
N ALA A 263 -10.76 -3.71 34.09
CA ALA A 263 -9.77 -4.20 33.14
C ALA A 263 -9.53 -5.72 33.18
N LEU A 264 -10.48 -6.46 33.74
CA LEU A 264 -10.50 -7.92 33.89
C LEU A 264 -11.92 -8.42 33.65
N ALA A 265 -12.07 -9.56 32.99
CA ALA A 265 -13.35 -10.22 32.80
C ALA A 265 -13.18 -11.75 32.84
N THR A 266 -14.24 -12.43 33.27
CA THR A 266 -14.25 -13.88 33.38
C THR A 266 -15.46 -14.47 32.63
N LEU A 267 -15.19 -15.52 31.84
CA LEU A 267 -16.20 -16.27 31.10
C LEU A 267 -15.89 -17.78 31.21
N ASN A 268 -16.84 -18.58 31.70
CA ASN A 268 -16.72 -20.05 31.82
C ASN A 268 -15.38 -20.50 32.47
N GLY A 269 -14.96 -19.82 33.55
CA GLY A 269 -13.71 -20.12 34.25
C GLY A 269 -12.41 -19.64 33.56
N LYS A 270 -12.51 -19.03 32.39
CA LYS A 270 -11.38 -18.39 31.69
C LYS A 270 -11.35 -16.91 32.02
N VAL A 271 -10.15 -16.37 32.13
CA VAL A 271 -9.89 -14.98 32.49
C VAL A 271 -9.23 -14.24 31.35
N THR A 272 -9.60 -12.99 31.14
CA THR A 272 -8.85 -12.02 30.31
C THR A 272 -8.57 -10.78 31.12
N SER A 273 -7.35 -10.27 31.05
CA SER A 273 -6.89 -9.08 31.75
C SER A 273 -6.20 -8.11 30.83
N THR A 274 -6.09 -6.84 31.23
CA THR A 274 -5.40 -5.84 30.43
C THR A 274 -4.60 -4.89 31.31
N MET A 275 -3.36 -4.59 30.87
CA MET A 275 -2.48 -3.61 31.53
C MET A 275 -2.49 -2.24 30.86
N THR A 276 -3.05 -2.11 29.68
CA THR A 276 -3.08 -0.86 28.91
C THR A 276 -4.47 -0.54 28.38
N VAL A 277 -4.78 0.75 28.27
CA VAL A 277 -6.05 1.24 27.71
C VAL A 277 -6.28 0.71 26.28
N ILE A 278 -5.22 0.62 25.47
CA ILE A 278 -5.34 0.13 24.09
C ILE A 278 -5.75 -1.35 24.09
N THR A 279 -5.11 -2.17 24.91
CA THR A 279 -5.47 -3.58 25.03
C THR A 279 -6.91 -3.74 25.56
N GLN A 280 -7.31 -2.92 26.51
CA GLN A 280 -8.69 -2.92 27.03
C GLN A 280 -9.71 -2.60 25.93
N LEU A 281 -9.47 -1.58 25.11
CA LEU A 281 -10.33 -1.25 23.96
C LEU A 281 -10.43 -2.41 22.95
N MET A 282 -9.32 -3.08 22.67
CA MET A 282 -9.32 -4.27 21.81
C MET A 282 -10.16 -5.41 22.40
N ARG A 283 -10.05 -5.69 23.70
CA ARG A 283 -10.84 -6.71 24.39
C ARG A 283 -12.32 -6.36 24.39
N LEU A 284 -12.68 -5.10 24.66
CA LEU A 284 -14.07 -4.63 24.59
C LEU A 284 -14.64 -4.80 23.16
N GLN A 285 -13.86 -4.50 22.12
CA GLN A 285 -14.28 -4.75 20.76
C GLN A 285 -14.48 -6.23 20.44
N GLN A 286 -13.58 -7.10 20.90
CA GLN A 286 -13.72 -8.56 20.74
C GLN A 286 -15.01 -9.06 21.39
N ILE A 287 -15.31 -8.63 22.63
CA ILE A 287 -16.53 -8.99 23.36
C ILE A 287 -17.78 -8.53 22.59
N THR A 288 -17.80 -7.30 22.07
CA THR A 288 -18.93 -6.82 21.27
C THR A 288 -19.11 -7.57 19.95
N CYS A 289 -18.04 -8.17 19.41
CA CYS A 289 -18.08 -9.06 18.24
C CYS A 289 -18.42 -10.52 18.60
N GLY A 290 -18.72 -10.84 19.86
CA GLY A 290 -19.08 -12.19 20.30
C GLY A 290 -17.89 -13.09 20.62
N HIS A 291 -16.67 -12.53 20.75
CA HIS A 291 -15.47 -13.31 21.03
C HIS A 291 -14.88 -12.96 22.39
N PHE A 292 -14.59 -13.97 23.19
CA PHE A 292 -13.82 -13.86 24.42
C PHE A 292 -12.43 -14.50 24.21
N VAL A 293 -11.39 -13.70 24.29
CA VAL A 293 -10.00 -14.16 24.17
C VAL A 293 -9.38 -14.14 25.56
N ALA A 294 -9.14 -15.31 26.13
CA ALA A 294 -8.54 -15.45 27.45
C ALA A 294 -7.01 -15.22 27.42
N ASP A 295 -6.39 -15.01 28.58
CA ASP A 295 -4.96 -14.77 28.73
C ASP A 295 -4.12 -16.02 28.40
N ASP A 296 -4.72 -17.21 28.44
CA ASP A 296 -4.09 -18.46 28.00
C ASP A 296 -4.10 -18.66 26.47
N GLY A 297 -4.61 -17.68 25.72
CA GLY A 297 -4.70 -17.72 24.27
C GLY A 297 -5.93 -18.44 23.72
N THR A 298 -6.78 -19.02 24.56
CA THR A 298 -8.02 -19.67 24.11
C THR A 298 -9.07 -18.64 23.73
N THR A 299 -9.84 -18.94 22.68
CA THR A 299 -10.96 -18.10 22.24
C THR A 299 -12.27 -18.86 22.47
N GLN A 300 -13.26 -18.19 23.05
CA GLN A 300 -14.61 -18.70 23.24
C GLN A 300 -15.61 -17.77 22.55
N GLU A 301 -16.71 -18.33 22.05
CA GLU A 301 -17.85 -17.54 21.56
C GLU A 301 -18.75 -17.17 22.72
N ILE A 302 -19.19 -15.93 22.77
CA ILE A 302 -20.19 -15.43 23.72
C ILE A 302 -21.51 -15.41 22.97
N LYS A 303 -22.51 -16.14 23.51
CA LYS A 303 -23.86 -16.27 22.94
C LYS A 303 -24.76 -15.10 23.31
#